data_5af6fc4e6627fd49459db2435fdb1e3b
#
_entry.id   5af6fc4e6627fd49459db2435fdb1e3b
#
_cell.length_a   1.000
_cell.length_b   1.000
_cell.length_c   1.000
_cell.angle_alpha   90.00
_cell.angle_beta   90.00
_cell.angle_gamma   90.00
#
_symmetry.space_group_name_H-M   'P 1'
#
loop_
_entity.id
_entity.type
_entity.pdbx_description
1 polymer ?
#
loop_
_entity_poly.entity_id
_entity_poly.type
_entity_poly.pdbx_seq_one_letter_code
_entity_poly.pdbx_strand_id
1 'polypeptide(L)'
;MIRIVLLLLVPILLTQLSAQSARAQGLQGNVISVDLTKAVIPNFVELPPVTGKVHSSRVEPLVFRAWLAKAHPELVLNAGLTTEVSESSPVIEVAGQWDKADKTLTKLEIPYRHVKSRDVSSELLSSCRVLIINCAGDLKRDKLQAIRDFVSQGGYLLTTDWALDRMLAQTFPGYVSWNKGVNSKDIYDAEYLAADPILANNTVRSAFWKLDQASHMVRIMKPGTVRVLVASRQLAAEDPDHTGALAVIFPFGKGYVLHMVGHFDNNAKIAIGNFLPDPAPAIGISLRQAMATNFIVAGMQGKRLPYH
;
A
#
# COMPACT_ATOMS: atom_id res chain seq x y z
N MET A 1 10.71 -35.21 58.71
CA MET A 1 9.44 -35.15 57.96
C MET A 1 9.36 -33.83 57.23
N ILE A 2 10.06 -33.63 56.17
CA ILE A 2 9.86 -32.51 55.20
C ILE A 2 10.55 -32.99 53.92
N ARG A 3 9.82 -33.64 53.06
CA ARG A 3 10.16 -33.89 51.64
C ARG A 3 8.88 -34.38 50.99
N ILE A 4 8.16 -33.54 50.31
CA ILE A 4 7.19 -33.78 49.24
C ILE A 4 6.34 -32.51 49.11
N VAL A 5 6.82 -31.45 48.48
CA VAL A 5 6.00 -30.35 47.91
C VAL A 5 6.75 -29.62 46.79
N LEU A 6 7.66 -30.26 46.06
CA LEU A 6 8.35 -29.51 44.99
C LEU A 6 8.31 -30.17 43.60
N LEU A 7 7.27 -30.93 43.30
CA LEU A 7 7.23 -31.67 42.03
C LEU A 7 5.91 -31.53 41.24
N LEU A 8 5.05 -30.58 41.59
CA LEU A 8 3.75 -30.37 40.89
C LEU A 8 3.54 -29.02 40.20
N LEU A 9 4.58 -28.17 40.19
CA LEU A 9 4.44 -26.83 39.54
C LEU A 9 5.11 -26.70 38.17
N VAL A 10 5.89 -27.67 37.73
CA VAL A 10 6.62 -27.59 36.45
C VAL A 10 5.76 -27.92 35.22
N PRO A 11 4.76 -28.81 35.24
CA PRO A 11 3.99 -29.12 34.05
C PRO A 11 2.95 -28.04 33.66
N ILE A 12 2.54 -27.17 34.59
CA ILE A 12 1.54 -26.15 34.29
C ILE A 12 2.14 -24.95 33.53
N LEU A 13 3.40 -24.63 33.75
CA LEU A 13 4.07 -23.54 33.03
C LEU A 13 4.40 -23.92 31.58
N LEU A 14 4.72 -25.19 31.31
CA LEU A 14 5.01 -25.64 29.94
C LEU A 14 3.77 -25.76 29.05
N THR A 15 2.60 -26.03 29.63
CA THR A 15 1.34 -26.08 28.88
C THR A 15 0.81 -24.69 28.55
N GLN A 16 1.10 -23.66 29.35
CA GLN A 16 0.71 -22.29 29.01
C GLN A 16 1.60 -21.66 27.93
N LEU A 17 2.88 -22.01 27.87
CA LEU A 17 3.76 -21.56 26.77
C LEU A 17 3.40 -22.20 25.42
N SER A 18 2.96 -23.47 25.43
CA SER A 18 2.51 -24.12 24.19
C SER A 18 1.16 -23.61 23.70
N ALA A 19 0.27 -23.19 24.58
CA ALA A 19 -1.03 -22.61 24.20
C ALA A 19 -0.91 -21.17 23.65
N GLN A 20 0.06 -20.39 24.11
CA GLN A 20 0.35 -19.07 23.52
C GLN A 20 1.05 -19.17 22.17
N SER A 21 1.91 -20.17 21.97
CA SER A 21 2.53 -20.44 20.67
C SER A 21 1.50 -20.86 19.60
N ALA A 22 0.49 -21.66 19.98
CA ALA A 22 -0.54 -22.11 19.04
C ALA A 22 -1.52 -21.00 18.61
N ARG A 23 -1.75 -19.97 19.45
CA ARG A 23 -2.60 -18.81 19.08
C ARG A 23 -1.87 -17.80 18.18
N ALA A 24 -0.55 -17.76 18.23
CA ALA A 24 0.26 -16.92 17.33
C ALA A 24 0.39 -17.51 15.91
N GLN A 25 0.19 -18.82 15.75
CA GLN A 25 0.32 -19.49 14.45
C GLN A 25 -0.84 -19.23 13.49
N GLY A 26 -2.00 -18.80 13.97
CA GLY A 26 -3.18 -18.50 13.12
C GLY A 26 -3.01 -17.27 12.22
N LEU A 27 -2.05 -16.38 12.52
CA LEU A 27 -1.72 -15.18 11.72
C LEU A 27 -0.39 -15.35 10.95
N GLN A 28 0.29 -16.50 11.08
CA GLN A 28 1.61 -16.76 10.50
C GLN A 28 1.57 -17.37 9.10
N GLY A 29 0.43 -17.34 8.42
CA GLY A 29 0.30 -17.95 7.08
C GLY A 29 1.27 -17.42 6.00
N ASN A 30 2.05 -16.36 6.25
CA ASN A 30 3.02 -15.81 5.30
C ASN A 30 4.19 -15.06 5.95
N VAL A 31 4.61 -15.43 7.16
CA VAL A 31 5.86 -14.89 7.70
C VAL A 31 7.02 -15.58 6.98
N ILE A 32 7.63 -14.86 6.04
CA ILE A 32 8.95 -15.20 5.53
C ILE A 32 9.91 -15.09 6.71
N SER A 33 10.72 -16.12 6.94
CA SER A 33 11.90 -15.96 7.76
C SER A 33 12.84 -14.98 7.06
N VAL A 34 12.71 -13.69 7.41
CA VAL A 34 13.67 -12.68 6.98
C VAL A 34 14.93 -12.95 7.78
N ASP A 35 16.04 -13.13 7.11
CA ASP A 35 17.35 -13.17 7.76
C ASP A 35 17.57 -11.78 8.40
N LEU A 36 17.26 -11.67 9.68
CA LEU A 36 17.35 -10.42 10.45
C LEU A 36 18.78 -9.85 10.49
N THR A 37 19.79 -10.64 10.14
CA THR A 37 21.18 -10.18 10.08
C THR A 37 21.45 -9.33 8.83
N LYS A 38 20.56 -9.38 7.82
CA LYS A 38 20.63 -8.63 6.55
C LYS A 38 19.43 -7.72 6.30
N ALA A 39 18.47 -7.70 7.23
CA ALA A 39 17.29 -6.86 7.09
C ALA A 39 17.67 -5.39 7.28
N VAL A 40 17.60 -4.62 6.21
CA VAL A 40 17.62 -3.16 6.32
C VAL A 40 16.30 -2.77 6.98
N ILE A 41 16.37 -2.32 8.24
CA ILE A 41 15.19 -1.87 8.97
C ILE A 41 14.67 -0.60 8.31
N PRO A 42 13.39 -0.55 7.89
CA PRO A 42 12.80 0.67 7.37
C PRO A 42 12.91 1.81 8.40
N ASN A 43 13.21 2.99 7.93
CA ASN A 43 13.22 4.19 8.76
C ASN A 43 11.79 4.67 9.00
N PHE A 44 11.09 4.01 9.93
CA PHE A 44 9.76 4.45 10.35
C PHE A 44 9.87 5.71 11.20
N VAL A 45 8.95 6.63 10.95
CA VAL A 45 8.76 7.80 11.80
C VAL A 45 7.88 7.40 12.99
N GLU A 46 8.39 7.56 14.19
CA GLU A 46 7.60 7.36 15.41
C GLU A 46 6.56 8.47 15.57
N LEU A 47 5.33 8.05 15.91
CA LEU A 47 4.26 9.00 16.20
C LEU A 47 4.33 9.40 17.68
N PRO A 48 4.21 10.71 17.99
CA PRO A 48 4.02 11.14 19.35
C PRO A 48 2.68 10.59 19.90
N PRO A 49 2.55 10.44 21.22
CA PRO A 49 1.29 10.07 21.84
C PRO A 49 0.18 11.05 21.42
N VAL A 50 -0.94 10.50 20.94
CA VAL A 50 -2.09 11.32 20.55
C VAL A 50 -2.93 11.61 21.79
N THR A 51 -3.03 12.89 22.14
CA THR A 51 -3.89 13.37 23.24
C THR A 51 -5.02 14.21 22.68
N GLY A 52 -6.26 13.88 23.04
CA GLY A 52 -7.44 14.63 22.59
C GLY A 52 -8.04 14.18 21.27
N LYS A 53 -8.96 14.99 20.74
CA LYS A 53 -9.60 14.74 19.45
C LYS A 53 -8.71 15.19 18.31
N VAL A 54 -8.45 14.32 17.36
CA VAL A 54 -7.71 14.63 16.15
C VAL A 54 -8.66 14.65 14.97
N HIS A 55 -8.55 15.70 14.17
CA HIS A 55 -9.28 15.80 12.91
C HIS A 55 -8.35 15.50 11.75
N SER A 56 -8.72 14.55 10.91
CA SER A 56 -8.08 14.39 9.61
C SER A 56 -8.40 15.63 8.78
N SER A 57 -7.38 16.31 8.29
CA SER A 57 -7.50 17.45 7.42
C SER A 57 -6.95 17.14 6.04
N ARG A 58 -7.33 17.94 5.03
CA ARG A 58 -6.65 17.89 3.75
C ARG A 58 -5.16 18.15 3.98
N VAL A 59 -4.34 17.31 3.39
CA VAL A 59 -2.91 17.55 3.41
C VAL A 59 -2.58 18.75 2.53
N GLU A 60 -1.95 19.74 3.13
CA GLU A 60 -1.55 20.94 2.41
C GLU A 60 -0.31 20.69 1.54
N PRO A 61 -0.19 21.36 0.37
CA PRO A 61 0.95 21.17 -0.53
C PRO A 61 2.32 21.34 0.15
N LEU A 62 2.45 22.32 1.04
CA LEU A 62 3.70 22.55 1.79
C LEU A 62 4.09 21.39 2.70
N VAL A 63 3.08 20.70 3.29
CA VAL A 63 3.31 19.52 4.13
C VAL A 63 3.79 18.36 3.28
N PHE A 64 3.22 18.14 2.12
CA PHE A 64 3.70 17.15 1.16
C PHE A 64 5.13 17.42 0.72
N ARG A 65 5.43 18.66 0.36
CA ARG A 65 6.77 19.06 -0.07
C ARG A 65 7.81 18.84 1.04
N ALA A 66 7.47 19.18 2.28
CA ALA A 66 8.35 18.96 3.42
C ALA A 66 8.59 17.45 3.68
N TRP A 67 7.56 16.63 3.54
CA TRP A 67 7.70 15.18 3.63
C TRP A 67 8.54 14.62 2.46
N LEU A 68 8.26 15.05 1.23
CA LEU A 68 8.98 14.60 0.05
C LEU A 68 10.48 14.93 0.14
N ALA A 69 10.81 16.11 0.65
CA ALA A 69 12.20 16.53 0.85
C ALA A 69 12.96 15.62 1.85
N LYS A 70 12.25 15.04 2.83
CA LYS A 70 12.85 14.08 3.78
C LYS A 70 12.94 12.67 3.18
N ALA A 71 11.90 12.23 2.50
CA ALA A 71 11.81 10.89 1.95
C ALA A 71 12.67 10.72 0.68
N HIS A 72 12.73 11.76 -0.13
CA HIS A 72 13.37 11.77 -1.46
C HIS A 72 14.13 13.06 -1.70
N PRO A 73 15.22 13.32 -0.93
CA PRO A 73 15.99 14.56 -1.06
C PRO A 73 16.57 14.76 -2.47
N GLU A 74 16.80 13.66 -3.19
CA GLU A 74 17.29 13.68 -4.57
C GLU A 74 16.31 14.33 -5.57
N LEU A 75 15.00 14.32 -5.29
CA LEU A 75 13.99 14.97 -6.14
C LEU A 75 13.96 16.47 -5.94
N VAL A 76 14.21 16.94 -4.72
CA VAL A 76 14.19 18.37 -4.38
C VAL A 76 15.41 19.10 -4.95
N LEU A 77 16.56 18.42 -4.99
CA LEU A 77 17.80 18.98 -5.56
C LEU A 77 17.71 19.18 -7.08
N ASN A 78 16.89 18.40 -7.75
CA ASN A 78 16.65 18.50 -9.20
C ASN A 78 15.45 19.42 -9.53
N ALA A 79 15.24 20.49 -8.77
CA ALA A 79 14.09 21.38 -8.69
C ALA A 79 13.58 22.02 -10.02
N GLY A 80 13.49 21.20 -11.05
CA GLY A 80 12.71 21.46 -12.26
C GLY A 80 11.42 20.66 -12.31
N LEU A 81 10.93 20.14 -11.15
CA LEU A 81 9.60 19.53 -11.06
C LEU A 81 8.56 20.66 -11.20
N THR A 82 8.28 21.03 -12.44
CA THR A 82 7.16 21.91 -12.76
C THR A 82 5.88 21.12 -12.55
N THR A 83 4.91 21.75 -11.89
CA THR A 83 3.56 21.22 -11.63
C THR A 83 2.72 21.00 -12.89
N GLU A 84 3.35 21.12 -14.05
CA GLU A 84 2.66 21.01 -15.32
C GLU A 84 2.47 19.55 -15.72
N VAL A 85 1.28 19.23 -16.17
CA VAL A 85 1.00 18.03 -16.97
C VAL A 85 2.01 17.99 -18.10
N SER A 86 3.03 17.15 -17.97
CA SER A 86 4.12 17.08 -18.96
C SER A 86 3.88 15.93 -19.91
N GLU A 87 3.73 16.20 -21.19
CA GLU A 87 3.59 15.17 -22.22
C GLU A 87 4.78 14.18 -22.25
N SER A 88 5.91 14.57 -21.70
CA SER A 88 7.12 13.73 -21.59
C SER A 88 7.28 13.01 -20.25
N SER A 89 6.33 13.17 -19.29
CA SER A 89 6.45 12.52 -17.99
C SER A 89 6.48 10.98 -18.10
N PRO A 90 7.37 10.31 -17.35
CA PRO A 90 7.38 8.86 -17.26
C PRO A 90 6.22 8.29 -16.41
N VAL A 91 5.43 9.14 -15.75
CA VAL A 91 4.26 8.76 -14.97
C VAL A 91 3.01 9.01 -15.77
N ILE A 92 2.20 7.99 -15.97
CA ILE A 92 0.89 8.08 -16.62
C ILE A 92 -0.18 7.78 -15.57
N GLU A 93 -1.13 8.68 -15.44
CA GLU A 93 -2.32 8.51 -14.62
C GLU A 93 -3.53 8.32 -15.53
N VAL A 94 -4.21 7.20 -15.37
CA VAL A 94 -5.46 6.90 -16.09
C VAL A 94 -6.63 7.39 -15.25
N ALA A 95 -7.41 8.30 -15.81
CA ALA A 95 -8.57 8.91 -15.18
C ALA A 95 -9.50 7.84 -14.61
N GLY A 96 -9.77 7.92 -13.33
CA GLY A 96 -10.75 7.10 -12.62
C GLY A 96 -12.13 7.76 -12.56
N GLN A 97 -13.14 6.94 -12.30
CA GLN A 97 -14.49 7.44 -12.04
C GLN A 97 -14.60 8.00 -10.60
N TRP A 98 -13.97 7.35 -9.65
CA TRP A 98 -14.13 7.62 -8.21
C TRP A 98 -12.87 8.12 -7.52
N ASP A 99 -11.70 7.70 -7.98
CA ASP A 99 -10.40 8.12 -7.43
C ASP A 99 -9.75 9.19 -8.31
N LYS A 100 -8.99 10.08 -7.70
CA LYS A 100 -8.33 11.24 -8.31
C LYS A 100 -6.88 11.34 -7.88
N ALA A 101 -6.05 10.40 -8.32
CA ALA A 101 -4.61 10.43 -8.06
C ALA A 101 -3.94 11.69 -8.62
N ASP A 102 -4.47 12.25 -9.71
CA ASP A 102 -4.05 13.52 -10.31
C ASP A 102 -3.92 14.64 -9.29
N LYS A 103 -4.88 14.78 -8.38
CA LYS A 103 -4.84 15.79 -7.32
C LYS A 103 -3.70 15.60 -6.34
N THR A 104 -3.39 14.36 -6.00
CA THR A 104 -2.29 14.04 -5.10
C THR A 104 -0.96 14.24 -5.80
N LEU A 105 -0.82 13.79 -7.03
CA LEU A 105 0.39 14.01 -7.85
C LEU A 105 0.69 15.50 -8.03
N THR A 106 -0.34 16.32 -8.30
CA THR A 106 -0.21 17.78 -8.39
C THR A 106 0.30 18.39 -7.08
N LYS A 107 -0.24 17.96 -5.93
CA LYS A 107 0.21 18.45 -4.61
C LYS A 107 1.65 18.04 -4.30
N LEU A 108 2.07 16.87 -4.76
CA LEU A 108 3.44 16.36 -4.61
C LEU A 108 4.41 16.96 -5.61
N GLU A 109 3.91 17.73 -6.57
CA GLU A 109 4.69 18.27 -7.69
C GLU A 109 5.39 17.16 -8.51
N ILE A 110 4.79 15.97 -8.54
CA ILE A 110 5.24 14.87 -9.39
C ILE A 110 4.64 15.08 -10.78
N PRO A 111 5.44 15.27 -11.82
CA PRO A 111 4.94 15.45 -13.17
C PRO A 111 4.27 14.16 -13.64
N TYR A 112 3.12 14.28 -14.29
CA TYR A 112 2.37 13.14 -14.81
C TYR A 112 1.63 13.51 -16.10
N ARG A 113 1.29 12.49 -16.88
CA ARG A 113 0.36 12.60 -18.02
C ARG A 113 -1.00 12.06 -17.61
N HIS A 114 -2.03 12.88 -17.75
CA HIS A 114 -3.40 12.48 -17.50
C HIS A 114 -4.02 11.94 -18.79
N VAL A 115 -4.48 10.68 -18.78
CA VAL A 115 -5.05 10.02 -19.96
C VAL A 115 -6.39 9.37 -19.65
N LYS A 116 -7.25 9.22 -20.66
CA LYS A 116 -8.48 8.44 -20.54
C LYS A 116 -8.18 6.97 -20.77
N SER A 117 -8.99 6.09 -20.17
CA SER A 117 -8.84 4.63 -20.30
C SER A 117 -8.83 4.13 -21.75
N ARG A 118 -9.54 4.82 -22.67
CA ARG A 118 -9.57 4.48 -24.09
C ARG A 118 -8.23 4.73 -24.81
N ASP A 119 -7.43 5.64 -24.29
CA ASP A 119 -6.18 6.10 -24.93
C ASP A 119 -4.97 5.24 -24.51
N VAL A 120 -5.14 4.31 -23.56
CA VAL A 120 -4.08 3.37 -23.17
C VAL A 120 -3.74 2.47 -24.36
N SER A 121 -2.44 2.41 -24.72
CA SER A 121 -1.92 1.60 -25.81
C SER A 121 -0.46 1.20 -25.53
N SER A 122 0.06 0.21 -26.24
CA SER A 122 1.46 -0.18 -26.14
C SER A 122 2.39 0.96 -26.53
N GLU A 123 2.03 1.78 -27.52
CA GLU A 123 2.79 2.96 -27.93
C GLU A 123 2.88 3.99 -26.79
N LEU A 124 1.73 4.34 -26.20
CA LEU A 124 1.69 5.23 -25.05
C LEU A 124 2.56 4.71 -23.90
N LEU A 125 2.47 3.41 -23.60
CA LEU A 125 3.19 2.77 -22.50
C LEU A 125 4.69 2.61 -22.77
N SER A 126 5.16 2.70 -24.01
CA SER A 126 6.60 2.56 -24.34
C SER A 126 7.48 3.62 -23.69
N SER A 127 6.94 4.81 -23.44
CA SER A 127 7.59 5.93 -22.73
C SER A 127 7.24 6.03 -21.25
N CYS A 128 6.42 5.10 -20.76
CA CYS A 128 5.96 5.05 -19.37
C CYS A 128 6.93 4.27 -18.48
N ARG A 129 7.09 4.72 -17.25
CA ARG A 129 7.76 3.97 -16.16
C ARG A 129 6.78 3.56 -15.09
N VAL A 130 5.83 4.43 -14.79
CA VAL A 130 4.82 4.22 -13.76
C VAL A 130 3.45 4.47 -14.35
N LEU A 131 2.59 3.46 -14.29
CA LEU A 131 1.20 3.53 -14.70
C LEU A 131 0.31 3.49 -13.46
N ILE A 132 -0.56 4.48 -13.30
CA ILE A 132 -1.54 4.56 -12.22
C ILE A 132 -2.92 4.36 -12.83
N ILE A 133 -3.65 3.34 -12.36
CA ILE A 133 -5.02 3.07 -12.78
C ILE A 133 -5.94 3.19 -11.57
N ASN A 134 -6.67 4.28 -11.57
CA ASN A 134 -7.59 4.63 -10.51
C ASN A 134 -8.87 3.77 -10.51
N CYS A 135 -9.59 3.76 -9.40
CA CYS A 135 -10.92 3.20 -9.30
C CYS A 135 -11.88 3.91 -10.30
N ALA A 136 -12.64 3.20 -11.09
CA ALA A 136 -12.96 1.77 -11.05
C ALA A 136 -12.06 0.86 -11.91
N GLY A 137 -11.08 1.36 -12.66
CA GLY A 137 -10.26 0.52 -13.53
C GLY A 137 -11.00 0.07 -14.79
N ASP A 138 -11.88 0.93 -15.31
CA ASP A 138 -12.72 0.62 -16.50
C ASP A 138 -11.91 0.65 -17.79
N LEU A 139 -11.17 -0.42 -18.02
CA LEU A 139 -10.38 -0.66 -19.22
C LEU A 139 -11.02 -1.73 -20.09
N LYS A 140 -10.99 -1.53 -21.40
CA LYS A 140 -11.39 -2.56 -22.33
C LYS A 140 -10.37 -3.71 -22.32
N ARG A 141 -10.85 -4.94 -22.60
CA ARG A 141 -10.01 -6.16 -22.57
C ARG A 141 -8.80 -6.10 -23.52
N ASP A 142 -8.95 -5.43 -24.66
CA ASP A 142 -7.87 -5.24 -25.63
C ASP A 142 -6.69 -4.43 -25.07
N LYS A 143 -6.89 -3.65 -24.00
CA LYS A 143 -5.84 -2.87 -23.32
C LYS A 143 -5.06 -3.68 -22.28
N LEU A 144 -5.64 -4.74 -21.75
CA LEU A 144 -5.05 -5.51 -20.65
C LEU A 144 -3.72 -6.17 -21.03
N GLN A 145 -3.59 -6.63 -22.30
CA GLN A 145 -2.35 -7.22 -22.76
C GLN A 145 -1.21 -6.19 -22.81
N ALA A 146 -1.48 -4.99 -23.30
CA ALA A 146 -0.47 -3.92 -23.32
C ALA A 146 0.03 -3.57 -21.90
N ILE A 147 -0.86 -3.55 -20.91
CA ILE A 147 -0.50 -3.33 -19.51
C ILE A 147 0.32 -4.50 -18.95
N ARG A 148 -0.07 -5.73 -19.26
CA ARG A 148 0.68 -6.93 -18.86
C ARG A 148 2.11 -6.91 -19.42
N ASP A 149 2.26 -6.58 -20.69
CA ASP A 149 3.56 -6.48 -21.37
C ASP A 149 4.41 -5.35 -20.78
N PHE A 150 3.80 -4.18 -20.50
CA PHE A 150 4.44 -3.05 -19.83
C PHE A 150 5.05 -3.47 -18.47
N VAL A 151 4.27 -4.14 -17.62
CA VAL A 151 4.79 -4.59 -16.32
C VAL A 151 5.85 -5.66 -16.50
N SER A 152 5.64 -6.63 -17.41
CA SER A 152 6.62 -7.69 -17.70
C SER A 152 7.98 -7.14 -18.11
N GLN A 153 8.01 -6.01 -18.83
CA GLN A 153 9.23 -5.35 -19.30
C GLN A 153 9.91 -4.46 -18.25
N GLY A 154 9.32 -4.27 -17.09
CA GLY A 154 9.90 -3.50 -15.98
C GLY A 154 9.07 -2.28 -15.55
N GLY A 155 7.85 -2.13 -16.07
CA GLY A 155 6.91 -1.09 -15.66
C GLY A 155 6.40 -1.30 -14.24
N TYR A 156 6.04 -0.20 -13.61
CA TYR A 156 5.45 -0.14 -12.27
C TYR A 156 3.96 0.19 -12.40
N LEU A 157 3.11 -0.71 -11.93
CA LEU A 157 1.66 -0.53 -11.97
C LEU A 157 1.10 -0.29 -10.58
N LEU A 158 0.46 0.85 -10.36
CA LEU A 158 -0.33 1.17 -9.17
C LEU A 158 -1.82 1.11 -9.50
N THR A 159 -2.59 0.37 -8.72
CA THR A 159 -4.04 0.28 -8.89
C THR A 159 -4.77 0.50 -7.58
N THR A 160 -6.01 0.98 -7.64
CA THR A 160 -6.82 1.28 -6.46
C THR A 160 -8.20 0.62 -6.53
N ASP A 161 -8.65 0.15 -5.38
CA ASP A 161 -10.00 -0.33 -5.07
C ASP A 161 -10.63 -1.26 -6.14
N TRP A 162 -11.73 -0.88 -6.78
CA TRP A 162 -12.45 -1.72 -7.74
C TRP A 162 -11.66 -2.07 -9.02
N ALA A 163 -10.52 -1.42 -9.26
CA ALA A 163 -9.61 -1.89 -10.29
C ALA A 163 -9.13 -3.33 -10.05
N LEU A 164 -9.29 -3.87 -8.81
CA LEU A 164 -8.95 -5.23 -8.43
C LEU A 164 -9.62 -6.27 -9.35
N ASP A 165 -10.94 -6.26 -9.44
CA ASP A 165 -11.67 -7.26 -10.22
C ASP A 165 -11.99 -6.80 -11.65
N ARG A 166 -12.09 -5.50 -11.88
CA ARG A 166 -12.40 -4.96 -13.21
C ARG A 166 -11.25 -5.08 -14.20
N MET A 167 -10.00 -4.97 -13.72
CA MET A 167 -8.85 -5.08 -14.60
C MET A 167 -7.71 -5.93 -14.04
N LEU A 168 -7.33 -5.78 -12.74
CA LEU A 168 -6.10 -6.37 -12.21
C LEU A 168 -6.14 -7.90 -12.23
N ALA A 169 -7.20 -8.51 -11.71
CA ALA A 169 -7.39 -9.96 -11.71
C ALA A 169 -7.44 -10.55 -13.12
N GLN A 170 -7.91 -9.78 -14.11
CA GLN A 170 -7.97 -10.20 -15.51
C GLN A 170 -6.60 -10.06 -16.20
N THR A 171 -5.84 -9.00 -15.86
CA THR A 171 -4.50 -8.75 -16.42
C THR A 171 -3.49 -9.74 -15.87
N PHE A 172 -3.58 -10.08 -14.58
CA PHE A 172 -2.64 -10.97 -13.87
C PHE A 172 -3.40 -12.14 -13.23
N PRO A 173 -3.98 -13.05 -14.03
CA PRO A 173 -4.75 -14.16 -13.49
C PRO A 173 -3.91 -15.04 -12.58
N GLY A 174 -4.48 -15.45 -11.44
CA GLY A 174 -3.84 -16.31 -10.46
C GLY A 174 -2.93 -15.58 -9.45
N TYR A 175 -2.85 -14.23 -9.47
CA TYR A 175 -2.11 -13.48 -8.46
C TYR A 175 -3.05 -12.98 -7.35
N VAL A 176 -4.02 -12.19 -7.71
CA VAL A 176 -5.02 -11.62 -6.79
C VAL A 176 -6.41 -11.66 -7.40
N SER A 177 -7.43 -11.62 -6.57
CA SER A 177 -8.83 -11.47 -6.99
C SER A 177 -9.66 -10.83 -5.89
N TRP A 178 -10.87 -10.40 -6.21
CA TRP A 178 -11.86 -10.02 -5.22
C TRP A 178 -12.45 -11.27 -4.56
N ASN A 179 -12.48 -11.33 -3.22
CA ASN A 179 -13.02 -12.45 -2.47
C ASN A 179 -14.52 -12.34 -2.17
N LYS A 180 -15.20 -11.34 -2.75
CA LYS A 180 -16.59 -10.96 -2.54
C LYS A 180 -16.89 -10.24 -1.23
N GLY A 181 -15.89 -10.07 -0.36
CA GLY A 181 -15.98 -9.24 0.83
C GLY A 181 -15.91 -7.76 0.49
N VAL A 182 -16.64 -6.96 1.26
CA VAL A 182 -16.61 -5.49 1.25
C VAL A 182 -16.57 -4.97 2.68
N ASN A 183 -15.99 -3.80 2.88
CA ASN A 183 -15.91 -3.18 4.19
C ASN A 183 -17.28 -2.72 4.71
N SER A 184 -17.47 -2.79 6.02
CA SER A 184 -18.66 -2.28 6.71
C SER A 184 -18.47 -0.90 7.34
N LYS A 185 -17.22 -0.44 7.50
CA LYS A 185 -16.84 0.84 8.10
C LYS A 185 -16.01 1.66 7.13
N ASP A 186 -15.89 2.96 7.42
CA ASP A 186 -15.09 3.88 6.61
C ASP A 186 -13.63 3.95 7.06
N ILE A 187 -13.32 3.59 8.33
CA ILE A 187 -11.99 3.74 8.91
C ILE A 187 -11.58 2.46 9.61
N TYR A 188 -10.37 2.01 9.29
CA TYR A 188 -9.74 0.83 9.85
C TYR A 188 -8.37 1.17 10.42
N ASP A 189 -7.92 0.36 11.40
CA ASP A 189 -6.52 0.32 11.80
C ASP A 189 -5.67 -0.15 10.60
N ALA A 190 -4.45 0.33 10.51
CA ALA A 190 -3.53 -0.09 9.46
C ALA A 190 -2.15 -0.28 10.07
N GLU A 191 -1.53 -1.42 9.78
CA GLU A 191 -0.17 -1.73 10.20
C GLU A 191 0.67 -2.15 9.00
N TYR A 192 1.85 -1.52 8.86
CA TYR A 192 2.82 -1.88 7.85
C TYR A 192 3.54 -3.16 8.27
N LEU A 193 3.39 -4.24 7.50
CA LEU A 193 3.88 -5.58 7.84
C LEU A 193 5.25 -5.90 7.23
N ALA A 194 5.58 -5.27 6.09
CA ALA A 194 6.78 -5.59 5.35
C ALA A 194 8.00 -4.80 5.83
N ALA A 195 9.14 -5.46 5.94
CA ALA A 195 10.43 -4.81 6.12
C ALA A 195 11.00 -4.38 4.76
N ASP A 196 10.45 -3.31 4.19
CA ASP A 196 10.86 -2.77 2.89
C ASP A 196 11.43 -1.37 3.06
N PRO A 197 12.76 -1.19 2.88
CA PRO A 197 13.38 0.12 3.09
C PRO A 197 13.00 1.15 2.01
N ILE A 198 12.47 0.71 0.87
CA ILE A 198 12.09 1.61 -0.22
C ILE A 198 10.67 2.11 -0.02
N LEU A 199 9.69 1.20 0.06
CA LEU A 199 8.28 1.57 0.15
C LEU A 199 7.88 2.11 1.52
N ALA A 200 8.55 1.64 2.59
CA ALA A 200 8.35 2.13 3.95
C ALA A 200 9.21 3.36 4.30
N ASN A 201 10.01 3.87 3.36
CA ASN A 201 10.89 5.00 3.63
C ASN A 201 10.13 6.23 4.13
N ASN A 202 10.52 6.72 5.31
CA ASN A 202 9.89 7.88 5.95
C ASN A 202 8.36 7.78 6.08
N THR A 203 7.85 6.57 6.31
CA THR A 203 6.46 6.30 6.64
C THR A 203 6.28 6.06 8.14
N VAL A 204 5.05 5.88 8.59
CA VAL A 204 4.73 5.39 9.93
C VAL A 204 4.44 3.90 9.88
N ARG A 205 4.70 3.18 10.98
CA ARG A 205 4.38 1.75 11.07
C ARG A 205 2.88 1.52 11.19
N SER A 206 2.20 2.36 11.95
CA SER A 206 0.77 2.24 12.23
C SER A 206 0.06 3.56 11.95
N ALA A 207 -1.13 3.47 11.37
CA ALA A 207 -1.96 4.62 11.04
C ALA A 207 -3.43 4.19 10.96
N PHE A 208 -4.30 5.10 10.54
CA PHE A 208 -5.61 4.78 10.03
C PHE A 208 -5.62 4.72 8.51
N TRP A 209 -6.51 3.88 8.01
CA TRP A 209 -6.74 3.71 6.59
C TRP A 209 -8.22 3.92 6.30
N LYS A 210 -8.52 4.97 5.55
CA LYS A 210 -9.87 5.23 5.10
C LYS A 210 -10.21 4.36 3.91
N LEU A 211 -11.36 3.70 3.98
CA LEU A 211 -12.02 3.05 2.86
C LEU A 211 -13.26 3.83 2.45
N ASP A 212 -13.65 3.71 1.21
CA ASP A 212 -14.96 4.15 0.74
C ASP A 212 -15.97 3.01 0.88
N GLN A 213 -17.25 3.28 0.66
CA GLN A 213 -18.28 2.25 0.76
C GLN A 213 -18.05 1.16 -0.30
N ALA A 214 -18.15 -0.10 0.14
CA ALA A 214 -18.01 -1.27 -0.70
C ALA A 214 -16.65 -1.43 -1.39
N SER A 215 -15.56 -1.00 -0.74
CA SER A 215 -14.20 -1.33 -1.19
C SER A 215 -13.99 -2.84 -1.25
N HIS A 216 -13.37 -3.34 -2.31
CA HIS A 216 -13.22 -4.76 -2.58
C HIS A 216 -12.05 -5.37 -1.80
N MET A 217 -12.33 -6.40 -0.97
CA MET A 217 -11.31 -7.11 -0.21
C MET A 217 -10.51 -8.07 -1.10
N VAL A 218 -9.22 -8.16 -0.83
CA VAL A 218 -8.26 -8.87 -1.68
C VAL A 218 -8.12 -10.32 -1.27
N ARG A 219 -8.35 -11.23 -2.22
CA ARG A 219 -7.90 -12.63 -2.14
C ARG A 219 -6.51 -12.77 -2.71
N ILE A 220 -5.61 -13.37 -1.96
CA ILE A 220 -4.27 -13.72 -2.41
C ILE A 220 -4.31 -15.11 -3.05
N MET A 221 -4.19 -15.15 -4.39
CA MET A 221 -4.24 -16.38 -5.17
C MET A 221 -2.89 -17.08 -5.28
N LYS A 222 -1.78 -16.32 -5.14
CA LYS A 222 -0.41 -16.82 -5.25
C LYS A 222 0.39 -16.47 -3.99
N PRO A 223 0.16 -17.21 -2.87
CA PRO A 223 0.94 -17.05 -1.65
C PRO A 223 2.43 -17.27 -1.95
N GLY A 224 3.29 -16.53 -1.28
CA GLY A 224 4.73 -16.60 -1.53
C GLY A 224 5.22 -15.64 -2.62
N THR A 225 4.40 -15.24 -3.59
CA THR A 225 4.74 -14.20 -4.58
C THR A 225 4.05 -12.88 -4.26
N VAL A 226 2.75 -12.92 -3.95
CA VAL A 226 2.01 -11.74 -3.51
C VAL A 226 2.30 -11.49 -2.04
N ARG A 227 2.70 -10.25 -1.72
CA ARG A 227 3.02 -9.82 -0.35
C ARG A 227 1.99 -8.82 0.14
N VAL A 228 1.51 -9.01 1.35
CA VAL A 228 0.73 -8.00 2.07
C VAL A 228 1.71 -6.99 2.66
N LEU A 229 1.61 -5.73 2.24
CA LEU A 229 2.42 -4.64 2.76
C LEU A 229 1.77 -4.02 3.99
N VAL A 230 0.48 -3.77 3.91
CA VAL A 230 -0.31 -3.16 4.98
C VAL A 230 -1.56 -4.00 5.20
N ALA A 231 -1.87 -4.27 6.45
CA ALA A 231 -3.09 -4.98 6.85
C ALA A 231 -3.81 -4.30 8.01
N SER A 232 -5.08 -4.62 8.16
CA SER A 232 -5.94 -4.21 9.26
C SER A 232 -6.45 -5.43 10.02
N ARG A 233 -6.36 -5.39 11.35
CA ARG A 233 -6.97 -6.42 12.21
C ARG A 233 -8.50 -6.32 12.22
N GLN A 234 -9.00 -5.08 12.18
CA GLN A 234 -10.45 -4.84 12.13
C GLN A 234 -11.04 -5.33 10.80
N LEU A 235 -10.36 -5.05 9.67
CA LEU A 235 -10.80 -5.53 8.37
C LEU A 235 -10.70 -7.07 8.27
N ALA A 236 -9.66 -7.67 8.86
CA ALA A 236 -9.50 -9.13 8.89
C ALA A 236 -10.66 -9.87 9.58
N ALA A 237 -11.34 -9.22 10.53
CA ALA A 237 -12.53 -9.78 11.17
C ALA A 237 -13.76 -9.81 10.25
N GLU A 238 -13.79 -8.97 9.22
CA GLU A 238 -14.87 -8.87 8.22
C GLU A 238 -14.52 -9.60 6.91
N ASP A 239 -13.23 -9.79 6.66
CA ASP A 239 -12.68 -10.36 5.42
C ASP A 239 -12.96 -11.88 5.36
N PRO A 240 -13.63 -12.38 4.31
CA PRO A 240 -13.86 -13.82 4.12
C PRO A 240 -12.61 -14.69 4.16
N ASP A 241 -11.45 -14.15 3.77
CA ASP A 241 -10.17 -14.84 3.77
C ASP A 241 -9.33 -14.50 5.02
N HIS A 242 -9.83 -13.67 5.94
CA HIS A 242 -9.19 -13.24 7.19
C HIS A 242 -7.79 -12.61 7.01
N THR A 243 -7.49 -12.09 5.83
CA THR A 243 -6.18 -11.45 5.56
C THR A 243 -6.14 -9.99 6.02
N GLY A 244 -7.27 -9.29 5.94
CA GLY A 244 -7.38 -7.87 6.22
C GLY A 244 -6.44 -7.01 5.36
N ALA A 245 -6.07 -7.48 4.19
CA ALA A 245 -5.10 -6.82 3.32
C ALA A 245 -5.61 -5.47 2.83
N LEU A 246 -4.86 -4.40 3.13
CA LEU A 246 -5.12 -3.04 2.68
C LEU A 246 -4.21 -2.64 1.52
N ALA A 247 -3.02 -3.21 1.44
CA ALA A 247 -2.11 -3.03 0.32
C ALA A 247 -1.35 -4.32 0.05
N VAL A 248 -1.27 -4.71 -1.22
CA VAL A 248 -0.52 -5.89 -1.67
C VAL A 248 0.40 -5.53 -2.82
N ILE A 249 1.56 -6.20 -2.88
CA ILE A 249 2.52 -6.07 -3.98
C ILE A 249 2.93 -7.43 -4.50
N PHE A 250 3.21 -7.50 -5.80
CA PHE A 250 3.83 -8.67 -6.41
C PHE A 250 4.71 -8.29 -7.61
N PRO A 251 5.79 -9.05 -7.86
CA PRO A 251 6.58 -8.93 -9.07
C PRO A 251 5.87 -9.61 -10.24
N PHE A 252 6.05 -9.06 -11.43
CA PHE A 252 5.64 -9.70 -12.68
C PHE A 252 6.64 -9.41 -13.79
N GLY A 253 7.33 -10.43 -14.26
CA GLY A 253 8.48 -10.24 -15.16
C GLY A 253 9.57 -9.42 -14.48
N LYS A 254 9.90 -8.25 -15.04
CA LYS A 254 10.90 -7.32 -14.50
C LYS A 254 10.28 -6.19 -13.67
N GLY A 255 8.96 -6.05 -13.69
CA GLY A 255 8.22 -4.97 -13.04
C GLY A 255 7.46 -5.40 -11.80
N TYR A 256 6.66 -4.48 -11.30
CA TYR A 256 5.94 -4.65 -10.03
C TYR A 256 4.52 -4.10 -10.13
N VAL A 257 3.62 -4.74 -9.39
CA VAL A 257 2.23 -4.32 -9.25
C VAL A 257 1.96 -4.05 -7.78
N LEU A 258 1.55 -2.82 -7.47
CA LEU A 258 1.04 -2.41 -6.17
C LEU A 258 -0.47 -2.18 -6.29
N HIS A 259 -1.25 -2.87 -5.46
CA HIS A 259 -2.69 -2.65 -5.34
C HIS A 259 -3.03 -2.17 -3.94
N MET A 260 -3.87 -1.14 -3.85
CA MET A 260 -4.37 -0.58 -2.59
C MET A 260 -5.89 -0.68 -2.53
N VAL A 261 -6.41 -1.18 -1.43
CA VAL A 261 -7.84 -1.13 -1.12
C VAL A 261 -8.20 0.29 -0.72
N GLY A 262 -9.26 0.84 -1.32
CA GLY A 262 -9.61 2.25 -1.21
C GLY A 262 -8.78 3.15 -2.14
N HIS A 263 -9.08 4.46 -2.12
CA HIS A 263 -8.57 5.42 -3.09
C HIS A 263 -7.19 6.00 -2.72
N PHE A 264 -6.42 6.41 -3.72
CA PHE A 264 -5.13 7.08 -3.51
C PHE A 264 -5.30 8.47 -2.91
N ASP A 265 -6.29 9.22 -3.39
CA ASP A 265 -6.61 10.56 -2.85
C ASP A 265 -7.43 10.43 -1.56
N ASN A 266 -6.78 10.71 -0.43
CA ASN A 266 -7.46 10.77 0.86
C ASN A 266 -7.98 12.18 1.12
N ASN A 267 -9.22 12.46 0.74
CA ASN A 267 -9.87 13.75 0.94
C ASN A 267 -10.77 13.82 2.18
N ALA A 268 -10.70 12.84 3.07
CA ALA A 268 -11.63 12.78 4.19
C ALA A 268 -11.36 13.85 5.24
N LYS A 269 -12.37 14.62 5.54
CA LYS A 269 -12.49 15.37 6.78
C LYS A 269 -13.20 14.47 7.80
N ILE A 270 -12.46 13.64 8.51
CA ILE A 270 -13.06 12.76 9.51
C ILE A 270 -12.49 13.13 10.88
N ALA A 271 -13.36 13.34 11.84
CA ALA A 271 -12.97 13.40 13.24
C ALA A 271 -12.61 12.00 13.70
N ILE A 272 -11.32 11.74 13.87
CA ILE A 272 -10.81 10.50 14.44
C ILE A 272 -10.56 10.80 15.92
N GLY A 273 -11.21 10.07 16.84
CA GLY A 273 -11.05 10.30 18.27
C GLY A 273 -9.60 10.17 18.77
N ASN A 274 -9.39 9.55 19.93
CA ASN A 274 -8.05 9.39 20.55
C ASN A 274 -7.19 8.31 19.87
N PHE A 275 -7.26 8.19 18.54
CA PHE A 275 -6.54 7.19 17.77
C PHE A 275 -5.48 7.83 16.87
N LEU A 276 -4.67 6.98 16.24
CA LEU A 276 -3.68 7.44 15.27
C LEU A 276 -4.39 8.16 14.11
N PRO A 277 -4.04 9.41 13.84
CA PRO A 277 -4.72 10.19 12.79
C PRO A 277 -4.27 9.79 11.40
N ASP A 278 -5.14 10.07 10.43
CA ASP A 278 -4.81 10.01 9.02
C ASP A 278 -5.14 11.38 8.37
N PRO A 279 -4.18 12.17 7.92
CA PRO A 279 -2.73 11.89 7.88
C PRO A 279 -2.08 11.84 9.27
N ALA A 280 -1.00 11.06 9.39
CA ALA A 280 -0.21 10.99 10.61
C ALA A 280 0.49 12.33 10.89
N PRO A 281 0.33 12.96 12.07
CA PRO A 281 0.88 14.29 12.34
C PRO A 281 2.39 14.39 12.17
N ALA A 282 3.12 13.31 12.50
CA ALA A 282 4.58 13.30 12.41
C ALA A 282 5.13 13.42 10.98
N ILE A 283 4.37 12.96 9.99
CA ILE A 283 4.78 13.01 8.58
C ILE A 283 3.89 13.91 7.73
N GLY A 284 2.70 14.26 8.22
CA GLY A 284 1.77 15.18 7.55
C GLY A 284 1.01 14.60 6.34
N ILE A 285 1.25 13.32 6.01
CA ILE A 285 0.52 12.61 4.95
C ILE A 285 0.07 11.24 5.44
N SER A 286 -0.89 10.63 4.77
CA SER A 286 -1.35 9.29 5.13
C SER A 286 -0.29 8.24 4.83
N LEU A 287 -0.32 7.13 5.58
CA LEU A 287 0.53 5.96 5.30
C LEU A 287 0.37 5.50 3.85
N ARG A 288 -0.87 5.47 3.35
CA ARG A 288 -1.21 5.09 1.98
C ARG A 288 -0.53 5.99 0.95
N GLN A 289 -0.64 7.31 1.13
CA GLN A 289 -0.05 8.29 0.21
C GLN A 289 1.48 8.23 0.24
N ALA A 290 2.09 8.07 1.43
CA ALA A 290 3.54 7.92 1.57
C ALA A 290 4.04 6.67 0.84
N MET A 291 3.42 5.52 1.07
CA MET A 291 3.78 4.27 0.41
C MET A 291 3.60 4.33 -1.12
N ALA A 292 2.47 4.87 -1.58
CA ALA A 292 2.22 5.02 -3.01
C ALA A 292 3.23 5.96 -3.67
N THR A 293 3.58 7.07 -3.02
CA THR A 293 4.61 8.00 -3.51
C THR A 293 5.98 7.34 -3.58
N ASN A 294 6.37 6.59 -2.53
CA ASN A 294 7.61 5.83 -2.55
C ASN A 294 7.66 4.83 -3.73
N PHE A 295 6.54 4.16 -4.01
CA PHE A 295 6.42 3.26 -5.17
C PHE A 295 6.57 4.00 -6.50
N ILE A 296 5.90 5.14 -6.65
CA ILE A 296 5.98 5.97 -7.87
C ILE A 296 7.42 6.43 -8.09
N VAL A 297 8.07 6.98 -7.05
CA VAL A 297 9.46 7.45 -7.13
C VAL A 297 10.42 6.31 -7.45
N ALA A 298 10.25 5.14 -6.83
CA ALA A 298 11.04 3.96 -7.15
C ALA A 298 10.91 3.56 -8.62
N GLY A 299 9.69 3.59 -9.18
CA GLY A 299 9.43 3.31 -10.58
C GLY A 299 10.06 4.34 -11.52
N MET A 300 9.94 5.65 -11.22
CA MET A 300 10.59 6.72 -11.98
C MET A 300 12.11 6.54 -12.05
N GLN A 301 12.72 6.10 -10.95
CA GLN A 301 14.16 5.87 -10.81
C GLN A 301 14.61 4.48 -11.32
N GLY A 302 13.68 3.60 -11.69
CA GLY A 302 13.98 2.23 -12.08
C GLY A 302 14.62 1.40 -10.96
N LYS A 303 14.34 1.72 -9.69
CA LYS A 303 14.85 0.99 -8.53
C LYS A 303 14.25 -0.42 -8.49
N ARG A 304 15.09 -1.42 -8.25
CA ARG A 304 14.60 -2.77 -8.02
C ARG A 304 14.07 -2.90 -6.58
N LEU A 305 12.82 -3.36 -6.45
CA LEU A 305 12.22 -3.63 -5.15
C LEU A 305 12.62 -5.04 -4.64
N PRO A 306 12.62 -5.29 -3.32
CA PRO A 306 13.06 -6.56 -2.72
C PRO A 306 12.01 -7.69 -2.84
N TYR A 307 11.18 -7.66 -3.86
CA TYR A 307 10.15 -8.67 -4.15
C TYR A 307 10.53 -9.46 -5.39
N HIS A 308 10.61 -10.79 -5.24
CA HIS A 308 11.02 -11.71 -6.32
C HIS A 308 10.11 -12.93 -6.35
#